data_d5ea2dcc4c4d2b6f5de1531713ba11c0
#
_entry.id   d5ea2dcc4c4d2b6f5de1531713ba11c0
#
_cell.length_a   1.000
_cell.length_b   1.000
_cell.length_c   1.000
_cell.angle_alpha   90.00
_cell.angle_beta   90.00
_cell.angle_gamma   90.00
#
_symmetry.space_group_name_H-M   'P 1'
#
loop_
_entity.id
_entity.type
_entity.pdbx_description
1 polymer ?
#
loop_
_entity_poly.entity_id
_entity_poly.type
_entity_poly.pdbx_seq_one_letter_code
_entity_poly.pdbx_strand_id
1 'polypeptide(L)'
;MNIDFYEKIWMWAAALVVVVFMAFVGVSTFAQGIHPSSHVETIDPTKVFQDGRFSRIGTPTEMPDGAIEVQMAALMFSFVPNEVRVPAGRRIRFRMTSVDVTHGFMVTGTNANTMLMPGYISQFTTTFDKPGDYLVVCHEFCGNGHHAMYARIIVGEGSAAPPGVPAAHAGGH
;
A
#
# COMPACT_ATOMS: atom_id res chain seq x y z
N MET A 1 -33.64 -24.96 -33.45
CA MET A 1 -32.99 -25.62 -32.31
C MET A 1 -33.92 -25.44 -31.12
N ASN A 2 -34.52 -26.52 -30.61
CA ASN A 2 -35.39 -26.43 -29.44
C ASN A 2 -34.51 -26.46 -28.18
N ILE A 3 -34.46 -25.37 -27.47
CA ILE A 3 -33.73 -25.27 -26.20
C ILE A 3 -34.57 -26.00 -25.14
N ASP A 4 -33.98 -26.97 -24.44
CA ASP A 4 -34.63 -27.73 -23.38
C ASP A 4 -35.05 -26.81 -22.22
N PHE A 5 -36.06 -27.17 -21.46
CA PHE A 5 -36.60 -26.42 -20.34
C PHE A 5 -35.51 -26.12 -19.28
N TYR A 6 -34.68 -27.10 -18.94
CA TYR A 6 -33.56 -26.94 -17.99
C TYR A 6 -32.49 -26.01 -18.53
N GLU A 7 -32.21 -26.05 -19.83
CA GLU A 7 -31.27 -25.13 -20.48
C GLU A 7 -31.72 -23.67 -20.34
N LYS A 8 -33.04 -23.44 -20.55
CA LYS A 8 -33.60 -22.07 -20.31
C LYS A 8 -33.45 -21.60 -18.87
N ILE A 9 -33.70 -22.49 -17.90
CA ILE A 9 -33.49 -22.13 -16.46
C ILE A 9 -32.06 -21.75 -16.20
N TRP A 10 -31.10 -22.55 -16.68
CA TRP A 10 -29.68 -22.25 -16.51
C TRP A 10 -29.25 -20.96 -17.21
N MET A 11 -29.75 -20.70 -18.40
CA MET A 11 -29.46 -19.46 -19.12
C MET A 11 -29.96 -18.23 -18.35
N TRP A 12 -31.17 -18.27 -17.83
CA TRP A 12 -31.73 -17.16 -17.04
C TRP A 12 -31.02 -17.01 -15.70
N ALA A 13 -30.69 -18.11 -15.05
CA ALA A 13 -29.89 -18.06 -13.80
C ALA A 13 -28.50 -17.45 -14.04
N ALA A 14 -27.80 -17.84 -15.09
CA ALA A 14 -26.52 -17.26 -15.47
C ALA A 14 -26.64 -15.77 -15.80
N ALA A 15 -27.66 -15.39 -16.59
CA ALA A 15 -27.90 -13.98 -16.90
C ALA A 15 -28.18 -13.15 -15.64
N LEU A 16 -28.97 -13.68 -14.70
CA LEU A 16 -29.24 -13.03 -13.42
C LEU A 16 -27.97 -12.82 -12.61
N VAL A 17 -27.11 -13.85 -12.49
CA VAL A 17 -25.84 -13.76 -11.77
C VAL A 17 -24.95 -12.68 -12.38
N VAL A 18 -24.85 -12.62 -13.71
CA VAL A 18 -24.06 -11.57 -14.39
C VAL A 18 -24.60 -10.18 -14.07
N VAL A 19 -25.92 -9.98 -14.15
CA VAL A 19 -26.55 -8.68 -13.83
C VAL A 19 -26.30 -8.28 -12.37
N VAL A 20 -26.46 -9.21 -11.43
CA VAL A 20 -26.20 -8.96 -10.00
C VAL A 20 -24.73 -8.61 -9.78
N PHE A 21 -23.82 -9.33 -10.40
CA PHE A 21 -22.37 -9.03 -10.30
C PHE A 21 -22.02 -7.65 -10.88
N MET A 22 -22.55 -7.31 -12.05
CA MET A 22 -22.35 -6.01 -12.67
C MET A 22 -22.91 -4.86 -11.79
N ALA A 23 -24.10 -5.07 -11.21
CA ALA A 23 -24.68 -4.11 -10.28
C ALA A 23 -23.81 -3.95 -9.02
N PHE A 24 -23.31 -5.04 -8.46
CA PHE A 24 -22.41 -5.00 -7.30
C PHE A 24 -21.11 -4.26 -7.60
N VAL A 25 -20.46 -4.55 -8.75
CA VAL A 25 -19.24 -3.84 -9.18
C VAL A 25 -19.54 -2.35 -9.39
N GLY A 26 -20.66 -2.01 -10.03
CA GLY A 26 -21.08 -0.63 -10.23
C GLY A 26 -21.26 0.11 -8.89
N VAL A 27 -22.00 -0.47 -7.96
CA VAL A 27 -22.18 0.11 -6.62
C VAL A 27 -20.86 0.27 -5.89
N SER A 28 -20.01 -0.75 -5.92
CA SER A 28 -18.68 -0.70 -5.27
C SER A 28 -17.82 0.42 -5.85
N THR A 29 -17.84 0.59 -7.17
CA THR A 29 -17.05 1.63 -7.84
C THR A 29 -17.57 3.04 -7.54
N PHE A 30 -18.88 3.26 -7.66
CA PHE A 30 -19.45 4.61 -7.57
C PHE A 30 -19.78 5.04 -6.13
N ALA A 31 -20.23 4.12 -5.27
CA ALA A 31 -20.60 4.43 -3.90
C ALA A 31 -19.44 4.31 -2.90
N GLN A 32 -18.52 3.38 -3.11
CA GLN A 32 -17.40 3.12 -2.21
C GLN A 32 -16.07 3.66 -2.73
N GLY A 33 -16.03 4.19 -3.96
CA GLY A 33 -14.81 4.73 -4.56
C GLY A 33 -13.71 3.69 -4.78
N ILE A 34 -14.07 2.42 -4.91
CA ILE A 34 -13.13 1.34 -5.19
C ILE A 34 -12.82 1.35 -6.69
N HIS A 35 -11.68 1.94 -7.05
CA HIS A 35 -11.20 1.94 -8.43
C HIS A 35 -9.85 1.25 -8.53
N PRO A 36 -9.55 0.57 -9.64
CA PRO A 36 -8.16 0.20 -9.93
C PRO A 36 -7.31 1.47 -10.01
N SER A 37 -6.06 1.38 -9.55
CA SER A 37 -5.11 2.50 -9.64
C SER A 37 -4.95 2.92 -11.09
N SER A 38 -5.49 4.09 -11.46
CA SER A 38 -5.46 4.61 -12.83
C SER A 38 -4.23 5.49 -13.12
N HIS A 39 -3.46 5.86 -12.09
CA HIS A 39 -2.27 6.67 -12.22
C HIS A 39 -1.03 5.79 -12.15
N VAL A 40 -0.41 5.57 -13.31
CA VAL A 40 0.90 4.94 -13.40
C VAL A 40 1.95 6.03 -13.29
N GLU A 41 2.52 6.17 -12.10
CA GLU A 41 3.66 7.07 -11.87
C GLU A 41 4.95 6.25 -11.93
N THR A 42 5.90 6.68 -12.75
CA THR A 42 7.18 5.99 -12.94
C THR A 42 8.32 6.75 -12.29
N ILE A 43 9.36 6.01 -11.90
CA ILE A 43 10.59 6.54 -11.28
C ILE A 43 11.78 5.71 -11.76
N ASP A 44 12.95 6.34 -11.89
CA ASP A 44 14.20 5.62 -12.12
C ASP A 44 14.59 4.88 -10.82
N PRO A 45 14.58 3.54 -10.80
CA PRO A 45 14.85 2.79 -9.57
C PRO A 45 16.27 3.02 -9.05
N THR A 46 17.21 3.38 -9.90
CA THR A 46 18.61 3.64 -9.51
C THR A 46 18.79 5.00 -8.84
N LYS A 47 17.79 5.89 -8.93
CA LYS A 47 17.85 7.27 -8.46
C LYS A 47 16.80 7.63 -7.41
N VAL A 48 16.12 6.63 -6.84
CA VAL A 48 15.02 6.84 -5.89
C VAL A 48 15.40 7.80 -4.76
N PHE A 49 16.56 7.60 -4.14
CA PHE A 49 17.03 8.45 -3.02
C PHE A 49 17.54 9.83 -3.44
N GLN A 50 17.66 10.09 -4.75
CA GLN A 50 18.04 11.37 -5.33
C GLN A 50 16.83 12.11 -5.95
N ASP A 51 15.71 11.40 -6.12
CA ASP A 51 14.49 11.97 -6.69
C ASP A 51 13.78 12.84 -5.64
N GLY A 52 13.55 14.10 -5.98
CA GLY A 52 12.90 15.07 -5.09
C GLY A 52 11.50 14.63 -4.61
N ARG A 53 10.83 13.72 -5.35
CA ARG A 53 9.55 13.12 -4.98
C ARG A 53 9.65 12.15 -3.81
N PHE A 54 10.86 11.64 -3.52
CA PHE A 54 11.17 10.74 -2.40
C PHE A 54 12.11 11.40 -1.38
N SER A 55 12.15 12.73 -1.33
CA SER A 55 13.02 13.50 -0.41
C SER A 55 12.64 13.37 1.07
N ARG A 56 11.47 12.81 1.37
CA ARG A 56 10.92 12.69 2.75
C ARG A 56 10.76 11.24 3.21
N ILE A 57 11.56 10.32 2.67
CA ILE A 57 11.57 8.93 3.12
C ILE A 57 11.75 8.89 4.64
N GLY A 58 10.84 8.18 5.32
CA GLY A 58 10.85 8.02 6.77
C GLY A 58 10.27 9.17 7.59
N THR A 59 9.89 10.28 6.95
CA THR A 59 9.28 11.41 7.63
C THR A 59 7.81 11.54 7.28
N PRO A 60 6.87 11.11 8.16
CA PRO A 60 5.46 11.33 7.95
C PRO A 60 5.15 12.81 7.79
N THR A 61 4.46 13.18 6.71
CA THR A 61 4.21 14.58 6.38
C THR A 61 2.72 14.80 6.18
N GLU A 62 2.17 15.83 6.82
CA GLU A 62 0.77 16.20 6.65
C GLU A 62 0.57 16.87 5.28
N MET A 63 -0.41 16.37 4.54
CA MET A 63 -0.77 16.86 3.21
C MET A 63 -1.93 17.87 3.31
N PRO A 64 -2.11 18.76 2.32
CA PRO A 64 -3.18 19.76 2.33
C PRO A 64 -4.61 19.16 2.43
N ASP A 65 -4.80 17.89 2.03
CA ASP A 65 -6.06 17.17 2.14
C ASP A 65 -6.28 16.50 3.51
N GLY A 66 -5.38 16.77 4.46
CA GLY A 66 -5.43 16.23 5.82
C GLY A 66 -4.96 14.78 5.96
N ALA A 67 -4.49 14.13 4.88
CA ALA A 67 -3.84 12.83 4.96
C ALA A 67 -2.38 12.99 5.43
N ILE A 68 -1.83 11.96 6.04
CA ILE A 68 -0.40 11.89 6.37
C ILE A 68 0.28 11.02 5.32
N GLU A 69 1.17 11.61 4.53
CA GLU A 69 1.98 10.87 3.56
C GLU A 69 3.19 10.24 4.24
N VAL A 70 3.40 8.97 3.96
CA VAL A 70 4.56 8.18 4.39
C VAL A 70 5.27 7.67 3.14
N GLN A 71 6.49 8.14 2.94
CA GLN A 71 7.34 7.69 1.83
C GLN A 71 8.25 6.57 2.31
N MET A 72 8.28 5.46 1.56
CA MET A 72 9.13 4.30 1.85
C MET A 72 9.74 3.75 0.57
N ALA A 73 10.90 3.12 0.69
CA ALA A 73 11.54 2.37 -0.38
C ALA A 73 11.78 0.92 0.06
N ALA A 74 11.66 -0.02 -0.86
CA ALA A 74 12.05 -1.41 -0.65
C ALA A 74 13.36 -1.71 -1.38
N LEU A 75 14.21 -2.47 -0.74
CA LEU A 75 15.47 -3.01 -1.28
C LEU A 75 15.74 -4.39 -0.67
N MET A 76 16.62 -5.18 -1.27
CA MET A 76 17.00 -6.51 -0.75
C MET A 76 17.79 -6.36 0.56
N PHE A 77 17.34 -6.80 1.66
CA PHE A 77 16.13 -7.43 2.14
C PHE A 77 15.53 -6.54 3.23
N SER A 78 15.20 -5.32 2.89
CA SER A 78 14.86 -4.29 3.86
C SER A 78 13.80 -3.32 3.32
N PHE A 79 13.00 -2.76 4.23
CA PHE A 79 12.21 -1.56 3.97
C PHE A 79 12.93 -0.35 4.58
N VAL A 80 12.92 0.76 3.88
CA VAL A 80 13.49 2.03 4.36
C VAL A 80 12.39 3.09 4.44
N PRO A 81 12.09 3.60 5.62
CA PRO A 81 12.61 3.17 6.92
C PRO A 81 12.07 1.80 7.33
N ASN A 82 12.72 1.13 8.27
CA ASN A 82 12.24 -0.12 8.85
C ASN A 82 11.24 0.08 10.01
N GLU A 83 11.07 1.32 10.47
CA GLU A 83 10.05 1.73 11.44
C GLU A 83 9.44 3.07 11.03
N VAL A 84 8.11 3.13 11.10
CA VAL A 84 7.33 4.35 10.83
C VAL A 84 6.38 4.59 12.00
N ARG A 85 6.25 5.85 12.43
CA ARG A 85 5.31 6.26 13.48
C ARG A 85 4.21 7.11 12.89
N VAL A 86 2.95 6.69 13.11
CA VAL A 86 1.76 7.40 12.62
C VAL A 86 0.68 7.47 13.72
N PRO A 87 -0.19 8.47 13.71
CA PRO A 87 -1.30 8.55 14.66
C PRO A 87 -2.47 7.63 14.27
N ALA A 88 -3.19 7.13 15.26
CA ALA A 88 -4.44 6.40 15.06
C ALA A 88 -5.55 7.31 14.52
N GLY A 89 -6.49 6.73 13.78
CA GLY A 89 -7.69 7.41 13.28
C GLY A 89 -7.45 8.39 12.11
N ARG A 90 -6.20 8.58 11.69
CA ARG A 90 -5.87 9.46 10.55
C ARG A 90 -5.73 8.66 9.24
N ARG A 91 -6.03 9.28 8.13
CA ARG A 91 -5.77 8.72 6.80
C ARG A 91 -4.27 8.74 6.53
N ILE A 92 -3.66 7.58 6.35
CA ILE A 92 -2.24 7.42 6.05
C ILE A 92 -2.11 7.04 4.57
N ARG A 93 -1.45 7.88 3.81
CA ARG A 93 -1.13 7.64 2.40
C ARG A 93 0.30 7.10 2.31
N PHE A 94 0.44 5.85 1.99
CA PHE A 94 1.73 5.27 1.66
C PHE A 94 2.08 5.55 0.21
N ARG A 95 3.30 6.03 -0.02
CA ARG A 95 3.89 6.26 -1.33
C ARG A 95 5.22 5.54 -1.38
N MET A 96 5.31 4.51 -2.19
CA MET A 96 6.40 3.53 -2.09
C MET A 96 6.90 3.09 -3.46
N THR A 97 8.16 2.65 -3.52
CA THR A 97 8.76 2.04 -4.71
C THR A 97 9.81 1.01 -4.32
N SER A 98 10.27 0.22 -5.28
CA SER A 98 11.44 -0.64 -5.14
C SER A 98 12.64 -0.07 -5.90
N VAL A 99 13.84 -0.27 -5.36
CA VAL A 99 15.10 0.15 -6.00
C VAL A 99 15.80 -1.00 -6.76
N ASP A 100 15.37 -2.22 -6.59
CA ASP A 100 16.07 -3.41 -7.12
C ASP A 100 15.13 -4.46 -7.74
N VAL A 101 14.46 -5.29 -6.95
CA VAL A 101 13.55 -6.34 -7.40
C VAL A 101 12.13 -6.07 -6.93
N THR A 102 11.18 -6.86 -7.38
CA THR A 102 9.80 -6.79 -6.87
C THR A 102 9.74 -7.26 -5.43
N HIS A 103 9.04 -6.49 -4.59
CA HIS A 103 8.73 -6.83 -3.20
C HIS A 103 7.23 -6.77 -2.97
N GLY A 104 6.75 -7.50 -1.98
CA GLY A 104 5.40 -7.31 -1.44
C GLY A 104 5.45 -6.42 -0.19
N PHE A 105 4.39 -5.68 0.05
CA PHE A 105 4.20 -4.90 1.27
C PHE A 105 2.84 -5.24 1.85
N MET A 106 2.82 -5.90 2.99
CA MET A 106 1.58 -6.27 3.68
C MET A 106 1.68 -5.92 5.16
N VAL A 107 0.74 -5.12 5.64
CA VAL A 107 0.60 -4.82 7.06
C VAL A 107 -0.32 -5.88 7.68
N THR A 108 0.23 -6.70 8.57
CA THR A 108 -0.51 -7.82 9.16
C THR A 108 -1.72 -7.34 9.96
N GLY A 109 -2.83 -8.07 9.83
CA GLY A 109 -4.08 -7.74 10.52
C GLY A 109 -4.86 -6.56 9.92
N THR A 110 -4.48 -6.09 8.74
CA THR A 110 -5.15 -5.01 8.01
C THR A 110 -5.39 -5.38 6.54
N ASN A 111 -6.09 -4.51 5.81
CA ASN A 111 -6.25 -4.61 4.36
C ASN A 111 -5.14 -3.88 3.57
N ALA A 112 -4.14 -3.33 4.26
CA ALA A 112 -3.03 -2.62 3.64
C ALA A 112 -2.06 -3.63 2.99
N ASN A 113 -2.17 -3.77 1.67
CA ASN A 113 -1.41 -4.73 0.87
C ASN A 113 -1.16 -4.18 -0.52
N THR A 114 0.08 -4.24 -1.00
CA THR A 114 0.44 -3.81 -2.36
C THR A 114 1.75 -4.45 -2.83
N MET A 115 1.96 -4.41 -4.14
CA MET A 115 3.23 -4.79 -4.77
C MET A 115 4.11 -3.56 -4.98
N LEU A 116 5.41 -3.70 -4.75
CA LEU A 116 6.42 -2.68 -4.99
C LEU A 116 7.31 -3.14 -6.14
N MET A 117 7.07 -2.60 -7.32
CA MET A 117 7.82 -2.94 -8.53
C MET A 117 8.87 -1.87 -8.83
N PRO A 118 10.10 -2.27 -9.21
CA PRO A 118 11.10 -1.31 -9.69
C PRO A 118 10.57 -0.53 -10.89
N GLY A 119 10.83 0.77 -10.90
CA GLY A 119 10.39 1.66 -11.97
C GLY A 119 8.98 2.22 -11.81
N TYR A 120 8.22 1.78 -10.81
CA TYR A 120 6.86 2.24 -10.53
C TYR A 120 6.70 2.75 -9.11
N ILE A 121 5.86 3.76 -8.93
CA ILE A 121 5.47 4.25 -7.61
C ILE A 121 4.11 3.65 -7.27
N SER A 122 4.08 2.82 -6.22
CA SER A 122 2.85 2.29 -5.64
C SER A 122 2.32 3.26 -4.60
N GLN A 123 1.02 3.55 -4.66
CA GLN A 123 0.35 4.44 -3.71
C GLN A 123 -0.98 3.83 -3.27
N PHE A 124 -1.21 3.83 -1.96
CA PHE A 124 -2.53 3.52 -1.40
C PHE A 124 -2.76 4.30 -0.11
N THR A 125 -4.02 4.36 0.32
CA THR A 125 -4.42 5.03 1.56
C THR A 125 -5.12 4.04 2.47
N THR A 126 -4.78 4.07 3.75
CA THR A 126 -5.41 3.26 4.79
C THR A 126 -5.59 4.08 6.06
N THR A 127 -6.34 3.53 7.02
CA THR A 127 -6.51 4.09 8.37
C THR A 127 -6.25 3.00 9.39
N PHE A 128 -5.51 3.32 10.43
CA PHE A 128 -5.29 2.45 11.58
C PHE A 128 -6.18 2.93 12.71
N ASP A 129 -7.26 2.22 13.01
CA ASP A 129 -8.26 2.66 14.00
C ASP A 129 -7.76 2.50 15.43
N LYS A 130 -6.82 1.59 15.67
CA LYS A 130 -6.33 1.27 17.00
C LYS A 130 -4.83 1.56 17.11
N PRO A 131 -4.39 2.16 18.23
CA PRO A 131 -2.97 2.21 18.56
C PRO A 131 -2.39 0.80 18.67
N GLY A 132 -1.12 0.64 18.32
CA GLY A 132 -0.44 -0.64 18.38
C GLY A 132 0.79 -0.71 17.49
N ASP A 133 1.40 -1.86 17.50
CA ASP A 133 2.58 -2.20 16.73
C ASP A 133 2.18 -3.18 15.61
N TYR A 134 2.19 -2.69 14.39
CA TYR A 134 1.78 -3.44 13.21
C TYR A 134 3.01 -3.92 12.45
N LEU A 135 3.13 -5.24 12.33
CA LEU A 135 4.20 -5.85 11.55
C LEU A 135 3.93 -5.70 10.06
N VAL A 136 4.93 -5.25 9.33
CA VAL A 136 4.96 -5.23 7.87
C VAL A 136 5.84 -6.36 7.39
N VAL A 137 5.36 -7.19 6.49
CA VAL A 137 6.12 -8.30 5.91
C VAL A 137 6.21 -8.16 4.38
N CYS A 138 7.35 -8.56 3.83
CA CYS A 138 7.47 -8.79 2.40
C CYS A 138 6.79 -10.12 2.06
N HIS A 139 5.76 -10.10 1.21
CA HIS A 139 5.02 -11.31 0.84
C HIS A 139 5.31 -11.79 -0.60
N GLU A 140 6.23 -11.12 -1.30
CA GLU A 140 6.69 -11.51 -2.63
C GLU A 140 8.15 -11.94 -2.57
N PHE A 141 8.48 -13.11 -3.12
CA PHE A 141 9.84 -13.63 -3.07
C PHE A 141 10.83 -12.69 -3.74
N CYS A 142 11.74 -12.13 -2.94
CA CYS A 142 12.73 -11.13 -3.38
C CYS A 142 14.18 -11.61 -3.28
N GLY A 143 14.40 -12.89 -2.92
CA GLY A 143 15.74 -13.50 -2.82
C GLY A 143 15.98 -14.23 -1.51
N ASN A 144 17.22 -14.60 -1.23
CA ASN A 144 17.59 -15.49 -0.11
C ASN A 144 17.23 -14.92 1.29
N GLY A 145 17.20 -13.60 1.45
CA GLY A 145 16.85 -12.94 2.72
C GLY A 145 15.37 -12.61 2.84
N HIS A 146 14.53 -13.02 1.89
CA HIS A 146 13.08 -12.70 1.86
C HIS A 146 12.36 -12.99 3.19
N HIS A 147 12.63 -14.12 3.80
CA HIS A 147 11.99 -14.55 5.06
C HIS A 147 12.30 -13.66 6.26
N ALA A 148 13.35 -12.84 6.18
CA ALA A 148 13.77 -11.90 7.23
C ALA A 148 13.42 -10.44 6.91
N MET A 149 12.76 -10.18 5.77
CA MET A 149 12.43 -8.83 5.34
C MET A 149 11.12 -8.35 5.97
N TYR A 150 11.25 -7.43 6.93
CA TYR A 150 10.10 -6.83 7.62
C TYR A 150 10.34 -5.36 7.96
N ALA A 151 9.27 -4.66 8.34
CA ALA A 151 9.26 -3.34 8.96
C ALA A 151 8.16 -3.27 10.02
N ARG A 152 8.07 -2.15 10.72
CA ARG A 152 7.05 -1.91 11.75
C ARG A 152 6.38 -0.57 11.55
N ILE A 153 5.06 -0.54 11.74
CA ILE A 153 4.29 0.69 11.82
C ILE A 153 3.80 0.83 13.25
N ILE A 154 4.35 1.81 13.97
CA ILE A 154 3.95 2.13 15.32
C ILE A 154 2.82 3.15 15.26
N VAL A 155 1.63 2.72 15.61
CA VAL A 155 0.44 3.58 15.66
C VAL A 155 0.28 4.11 17.07
N GLY A 156 0.51 5.42 17.25
CA GLY A 156 0.31 6.10 18.54
C GLY A 156 -1.14 6.53 18.76
N GLU A 157 -1.48 6.89 20.00
CA GLU A 157 -2.77 7.52 20.30
C GLU A 157 -2.88 8.83 19.51
N GLY A 158 -4.08 9.12 18.96
CA GLY A 158 -4.31 10.21 18.01
C GLY A 158 -3.89 11.59 18.50
N SER A 159 -2.66 11.95 18.22
CA SER A 159 -2.11 13.30 18.37
C SER A 159 -1.28 13.63 17.14
N ALA A 160 -1.20 14.93 16.80
CA ALA A 160 -0.47 15.44 15.64
C ALA A 160 0.91 14.80 15.46
N ALA A 161 1.36 14.70 14.20
CA ALA A 161 2.65 14.14 13.82
C ALA A 161 3.76 14.51 14.81
N PRO A 162 4.60 13.56 15.28
CA PRO A 162 5.73 13.90 16.13
C PRO A 162 6.66 14.87 15.38
N PRO A 163 7.21 15.89 16.05
CA PRO A 163 8.19 16.75 15.43
C PRO A 163 9.38 15.91 14.97
N GLY A 164 9.86 16.21 13.77
CA GLY A 164 10.85 15.42 13.05
C GLY A 164 11.97 14.89 13.94
N VAL A 165 12.18 13.59 13.90
CA VAL A 165 13.36 12.94 14.48
C VAL A 165 14.56 13.43 13.68
N PRO A 166 15.57 14.06 14.29
CA PRO A 166 16.76 14.45 13.55
C PRO A 166 17.42 13.20 12.96
N ALA A 167 17.86 13.33 11.72
CA ALA A 167 18.57 12.27 11.00
C ALA A 167 19.71 11.75 11.90
N ALA A 168 19.69 10.44 12.19
CA ALA A 168 20.76 9.79 12.91
C ALA A 168 22.04 9.97 12.10
N HIS A 169 23.02 10.63 12.71
CA HIS A 169 24.36 10.80 12.16
C HIS A 169 24.92 9.44 11.74
N ALA A 170 25.28 9.33 10.46
CA ALA A 170 26.20 8.32 9.99
C ALA A 170 27.55 8.55 10.72
N GLY A 171 27.72 7.87 11.85
CA GLY A 171 28.98 7.78 12.58
C GLY A 171 29.83 6.75 11.87
N GLY A 172 30.91 7.20 11.25
CA GLY A 172 31.96 6.33 10.73
C GLY A 172 32.72 5.62 11.85
N HIS A 173 33.08 4.40 11.56
CA HIS A 173 34.39 3.78 11.84
C HIS A 173 34.50 2.58 10.92
#